data_e7f33fe5bc5e6877401740cab95eff8c
#
_entry.id   e7f33fe5bc5e6877401740cab95eff8c
#
_cell.length_a   1.000
_cell.length_b   1.000
_cell.length_c   1.000
_cell.angle_alpha   90.00
_cell.angle_beta   90.00
_cell.angle_gamma   90.00
#
_symmetry.space_group_name_H-M   'P 1'
#
loop_
_entity.id
_entity.type
_entity.pdbx_description
1 polymer ?
#
loop_
_entity_poly.entity_id
_entity_poly.type
_entity_poly.pdbx_seq_one_letter_code
_entity_poly.pdbx_strand_id
1 'polypeptide(L)'
;MLDYLGIQYKKKNAVIKWIIEHQNEDGSWGAITERSKGNYRNTLISSEALKMYMSSKHLEKAENWIKTYQGNKWLDPYTQMFLSIKRKDIEIFSPPLFINSVPLKICKSFGKLHVNFPSIFSWSIFLYPSGWTRNALPPLQIIANLKKKSRLGFIKKYLLKRLEDRLLKTQLKNGSWFDTALPTMGTIYALHELGYRNNDVRIVKALKFLDELTDTNGHLNRFRLTVWDTSLAIMAFRESDISDSDIKNCVKFILRAQTKKGGWAFGMYNQNLPDNDDTALATLALRKISGNVQIKGMEGAILRGIKYLLTMQNDDGGWGAFDKNQSYKKPGRIPPYHEEYGHELKDPSTADVTAHVLQTLGENKVYNSEKIIKKATRWLKRDQLSFGGWWGRWGLCYIYGTTQVLSSLSTIGEDMNKSYVKNAIDWLIDIQNDDGGWGEHYSSYYSEKPIIGESTVEQTSWVLISLMECGIDDPKIIEKGMDFLLEKQKGDGSFPKAYTAAAIDPGRYDLYSLVFPLIALSKYKKRCKI
;
A
#
# COMPACT_ATOMS: atom_id res chain seq x y z
N MET A 1 15.71 6.31 -17.19
CA MET A 1 16.75 5.60 -16.40
C MET A 1 17.40 4.48 -17.20
N LEU A 2 16.72 3.42 -17.63
CA LEU A 2 17.35 2.25 -18.27
C LEU A 2 18.18 2.64 -19.51
N ASP A 3 17.67 3.51 -20.39
CA ASP A 3 18.43 4.00 -21.55
C ASP A 3 19.67 4.83 -21.17
N TYR A 4 19.58 5.62 -20.07
CA TYR A 4 20.76 6.32 -19.53
C TYR A 4 21.84 5.33 -19.11
N LEU A 5 21.44 4.18 -18.58
CA LEU A 5 22.34 3.11 -18.17
C LEU A 5 22.79 2.21 -19.35
N GLY A 6 22.37 2.50 -20.59
CA GLY A 6 22.65 1.66 -21.74
C GLY A 6 21.97 0.28 -21.70
N ILE A 7 20.86 0.18 -20.95
CA ILE A 7 20.10 -1.08 -20.82
C ILE A 7 18.93 -1.06 -21.80
N GLN A 8 18.91 -2.00 -22.72
CA GLN A 8 17.76 -2.22 -23.61
C GLN A 8 16.61 -2.86 -22.83
N TYR A 9 15.43 -2.24 -22.89
CA TYR A 9 14.22 -2.74 -22.25
C TYR A 9 13.16 -3.12 -23.30
N LYS A 10 12.72 -4.38 -23.28
CA LYS A 10 11.84 -4.95 -24.32
C LYS A 10 10.51 -4.21 -24.46
N LYS A 11 9.90 -3.81 -23.35
CA LYS A 11 8.60 -3.12 -23.33
C LYS A 11 8.72 -1.58 -23.42
N LYS A 12 9.88 -1.04 -23.75
CA LYS A 12 10.15 0.40 -23.81
C LYS A 12 9.10 1.16 -24.64
N ASN A 13 8.83 0.69 -25.86
CA ASN A 13 7.89 1.37 -26.75
C ASN A 13 6.46 1.34 -26.19
N ALA A 14 6.05 0.25 -25.55
CA ALA A 14 4.75 0.16 -24.90
C ALA A 14 4.65 1.16 -23.73
N VAL A 15 5.70 1.28 -22.90
CA VAL A 15 5.74 2.26 -21.81
C VAL A 15 5.66 3.70 -22.34
N ILE A 16 6.42 4.03 -23.40
CA ILE A 16 6.39 5.38 -24.00
C ILE A 16 5.00 5.69 -24.55
N LYS A 17 4.41 4.74 -25.29
CA LYS A 17 3.06 4.86 -25.83
C LYS A 17 2.05 5.08 -24.69
N TRP A 18 2.13 4.28 -23.63
CA TRP A 18 1.28 4.40 -22.47
C TRP A 18 1.37 5.80 -21.82
N ILE A 19 2.57 6.33 -21.61
CA ILE A 19 2.75 7.69 -21.06
C ILE A 19 2.08 8.74 -21.94
N ILE A 20 2.21 8.64 -23.26
CA ILE A 20 1.61 9.59 -24.21
C ILE A 20 0.07 9.52 -24.17
N GLU A 21 -0.49 8.31 -24.18
CA GLU A 21 -1.93 8.08 -24.18
C GLU A 21 -2.63 8.53 -22.89
N HIS A 22 -1.88 8.67 -21.80
CA HIS A 22 -2.39 9.09 -20.48
C HIS A 22 -2.04 10.54 -20.14
N GLN A 23 -1.66 11.36 -21.13
CA GLN A 23 -1.52 12.80 -20.96
C GLN A 23 -2.89 13.46 -20.96
N ASN A 24 -3.15 14.33 -19.97
CA ASN A 24 -4.37 15.14 -19.93
C ASN A 24 -4.41 16.15 -21.09
N GLU A 25 -5.59 16.64 -21.42
CA GLU A 25 -5.78 17.64 -22.50
C GLU A 25 -4.99 18.93 -22.25
N ASP A 26 -4.83 19.34 -21.00
CA ASP A 26 -4.04 20.49 -20.58
C ASP A 26 -2.52 20.28 -20.66
N GLY A 27 -2.09 19.08 -21.02
CA GLY A 27 -0.69 18.71 -21.17
C GLY A 27 -0.04 18.13 -19.91
N SER A 28 -0.75 18.02 -18.80
CA SER A 28 -0.25 17.45 -17.56
C SER A 28 -0.39 15.92 -17.48
N TRP A 29 0.21 15.34 -16.44
CA TRP A 29 -0.09 13.98 -15.98
C TRP A 29 -0.55 14.03 -14.53
N GLY A 30 -1.66 13.36 -14.24
CA GLY A 30 -2.22 13.27 -12.91
C GLY A 30 -1.61 12.16 -12.06
N ALA A 31 -2.03 12.06 -10.80
CA ALA A 31 -1.70 10.95 -9.92
C ALA A 31 -2.40 9.65 -10.36
N ILE A 32 -3.55 9.80 -10.99
CA ILE A 32 -4.42 8.74 -11.51
C ILE A 32 -4.59 8.97 -13.01
N THR A 33 -4.46 7.88 -13.80
CA THR A 33 -4.47 7.92 -15.24
C THR A 33 -5.87 8.21 -15.72
N GLU A 34 -6.70 8.64 -15.81
CA GLU A 34 -7.95 8.76 -16.57
C GLU A 34 -8.81 9.99 -16.24
N ARG A 35 -8.62 10.67 -15.14
CA ARG A 35 -9.43 11.88 -14.82
C ARG A 35 -8.84 12.76 -13.70
N SER A 36 -7.59 12.56 -13.25
CA SER A 36 -7.05 13.39 -12.20
C SER A 36 -6.44 14.66 -12.73
N LYS A 37 -6.66 15.76 -12.01
CA LYS A 37 -5.94 17.02 -12.26
C LYS A 37 -4.45 16.77 -12.33
N GLY A 38 -3.76 17.51 -13.18
CA GLY A 38 -2.32 17.46 -13.33
C GLY A 38 -1.60 17.64 -12.00
N ASN A 39 -0.57 16.85 -11.81
CA ASN A 39 0.30 16.86 -10.65
C ASN A 39 1.71 17.25 -11.11
N TYR A 40 2.34 18.20 -10.38
CA TYR A 40 3.65 18.73 -10.75
C TYR A 40 4.70 17.65 -10.88
N ARG A 41 4.80 16.75 -9.91
CA ARG A 41 5.74 15.63 -9.88
C ARG A 41 5.59 14.73 -11.11
N ASN A 42 4.38 14.26 -11.36
CA ASN A 42 4.11 13.32 -12.45
C ASN A 42 4.30 13.98 -13.82
N THR A 43 3.88 15.24 -13.98
CA THR A 43 4.06 15.99 -15.21
C THR A 43 5.54 16.23 -15.49
N LEU A 44 6.32 16.62 -14.48
CA LEU A 44 7.74 16.87 -14.65
C LEU A 44 8.51 15.58 -15.01
N ILE A 45 8.30 14.47 -14.29
CA ILE A 45 9.02 13.22 -14.56
C ILE A 45 8.63 12.61 -15.91
N SER A 46 7.35 12.67 -16.28
CA SER A 46 6.87 12.17 -17.57
C SER A 46 7.41 13.00 -18.74
N SER A 47 7.41 14.34 -18.63
CA SER A 47 7.97 15.22 -19.66
C SER A 47 9.47 15.02 -19.82
N GLU A 48 10.24 14.96 -18.75
CA GLU A 48 11.69 14.70 -18.79
C GLU A 48 12.01 13.31 -19.36
N ALA A 49 11.18 12.31 -19.09
CA ALA A 49 11.32 10.99 -19.70
C ALA A 49 11.08 11.03 -21.21
N LEU A 50 10.01 11.69 -21.66
CA LEU A 50 9.65 11.78 -23.07
C LEU A 50 10.63 12.60 -23.91
N LYS A 51 11.27 13.64 -23.37
CA LYS A 51 12.34 14.43 -24.03
C LYS A 51 13.47 13.58 -24.58
N MET A 52 13.67 12.38 -24.06
CA MET A 52 14.69 11.45 -24.55
C MET A 52 14.31 10.78 -25.87
N TYR A 53 13.05 10.82 -26.25
CA TYR A 53 12.52 10.02 -27.38
C TYR A 53 11.81 10.83 -28.45
N MET A 54 11.36 12.03 -28.14
CA MET A 54 10.56 12.81 -29.05
C MET A 54 10.68 14.32 -28.80
N SER A 55 10.50 15.09 -29.86
CA SER A 55 10.12 16.50 -29.82
C SER A 55 8.71 16.58 -30.40
N SER A 56 7.72 16.99 -29.60
CA SER A 56 6.33 16.94 -30.02
C SER A 56 5.45 17.94 -29.29
N LYS A 57 4.25 18.15 -29.84
CA LYS A 57 3.19 18.99 -29.25
C LYS A 57 2.84 18.56 -27.81
N HIS A 58 3.01 17.27 -27.48
CA HIS A 58 2.82 16.76 -26.11
C HIS A 58 3.80 17.37 -25.12
N LEU A 59 5.07 17.50 -25.51
CA LEU A 59 6.10 18.11 -24.65
C LEU A 59 5.87 19.61 -24.48
N GLU A 60 5.51 20.31 -25.55
CA GLU A 60 5.20 21.75 -25.50
C GLU A 60 4.05 22.04 -24.53
N LYS A 61 2.97 21.25 -24.61
CA LYS A 61 1.86 21.35 -23.66
C LYS A 61 2.30 21.13 -22.21
N ALA A 62 3.09 20.07 -21.97
CA ALA A 62 3.59 19.76 -20.63
C ALA A 62 4.50 20.87 -20.07
N GLU A 63 5.42 21.41 -20.90
CA GLU A 63 6.29 22.51 -20.49
C GLU A 63 5.52 23.78 -20.16
N ASN A 64 4.51 24.12 -20.97
CA ASN A 64 3.64 25.26 -20.69
C ASN A 64 2.88 25.07 -19.39
N TRP A 65 2.33 23.88 -19.15
CA TRP A 65 1.65 23.55 -17.91
C TRP A 65 2.60 23.68 -16.71
N ILE A 66 3.83 23.13 -16.77
CA ILE A 66 4.84 23.21 -15.70
C ILE A 66 5.19 24.68 -15.38
N LYS A 67 5.33 25.53 -16.42
CA LYS A 67 5.65 26.98 -16.25
C LYS A 67 4.53 27.74 -15.54
N THR A 68 3.29 27.43 -15.84
CA THR A 68 2.09 28.12 -15.30
C THR A 68 1.60 27.57 -13.98
N TYR A 69 2.10 26.39 -13.54
CA TYR A 69 1.64 25.74 -12.33
C TYR A 69 1.99 26.53 -11.06
N GLN A 70 0.97 26.87 -10.29
CA GLN A 70 1.08 27.69 -9.04
C GLN A 70 0.94 26.86 -7.76
N GLY A 71 0.67 25.55 -7.86
CA GLY A 71 0.51 24.67 -6.72
C GLY A 71 1.84 24.19 -6.12
N ASN A 72 1.77 23.17 -5.28
CA ASN A 72 2.93 22.59 -4.63
C ASN A 72 3.87 21.92 -5.64
N LYS A 73 5.15 22.35 -5.65
CA LYS A 73 6.22 21.86 -6.53
C LYS A 73 7.14 20.83 -5.87
N TRP A 74 6.69 20.26 -4.78
CA TRP A 74 7.48 19.30 -4.05
C TRP A 74 7.69 17.99 -4.84
N LEU A 75 8.89 17.41 -4.69
CA LEU A 75 9.31 16.19 -5.36
C LEU A 75 9.77 15.16 -4.32
N ASP A 76 9.24 13.95 -4.38
CA ASP A 76 9.69 12.85 -3.55
C ASP A 76 11.15 12.43 -3.86
N PRO A 77 11.90 11.81 -2.90
CA PRO A 77 13.31 11.49 -3.11
C PRO A 77 13.58 10.55 -4.28
N TYR A 78 12.68 9.63 -4.62
CA TYR A 78 12.85 8.79 -5.79
C TYR A 78 12.67 9.58 -7.08
N THR A 79 11.69 10.46 -7.14
CA THR A 79 11.52 11.41 -8.26
C THR A 79 12.76 12.30 -8.40
N GLN A 80 13.25 12.88 -7.30
CA GLN A 80 14.51 13.66 -7.29
C GLN A 80 15.69 12.83 -7.81
N MET A 81 15.83 11.60 -7.35
CA MET A 81 16.89 10.70 -7.79
C MET A 81 16.83 10.43 -9.30
N PHE A 82 15.67 10.12 -9.86
CA PHE A 82 15.53 9.84 -11.28
C PHE A 82 15.68 11.10 -12.13
N LEU A 83 15.15 12.24 -11.72
CA LEU A 83 15.34 13.51 -12.40
C LEU A 83 16.81 13.96 -12.39
N SER A 84 17.54 13.71 -11.30
CA SER A 84 18.95 14.05 -11.18
C SER A 84 19.88 13.33 -12.18
N ILE A 85 19.38 12.35 -12.91
CA ILE A 85 20.07 11.71 -14.04
C ILE A 85 20.34 12.73 -15.14
N LYS A 86 19.39 13.60 -15.45
CA LYS A 86 19.47 14.62 -16.51
C LYS A 86 19.63 16.04 -15.96
N ARG A 87 19.06 16.33 -14.81
CA ARG A 87 19.01 17.66 -14.20
C ARG A 87 20.00 17.76 -13.05
N LYS A 88 21.10 18.48 -13.27
CA LYS A 88 22.15 18.71 -12.25
C LYS A 88 21.71 19.67 -11.13
N ASP A 89 20.66 20.45 -11.36
CA ASP A 89 20.07 21.40 -10.41
C ASP A 89 19.20 20.71 -9.34
N ILE A 90 18.87 19.43 -9.51
CA ILE A 90 18.06 18.68 -8.53
C ILE A 90 18.97 18.04 -7.49
N GLU A 91 18.83 18.49 -6.26
CA GLU A 91 19.45 17.86 -5.10
C GLU A 91 18.58 16.71 -4.58
N ILE A 92 19.19 15.54 -4.36
CA ILE A 92 18.50 14.38 -3.83
C ILE A 92 18.45 14.49 -2.31
N PHE A 93 17.24 14.58 -1.78
CA PHE A 93 17.04 14.46 -0.34
C PHE A 93 17.26 13.02 0.10
N SER A 94 18.21 12.81 1.00
CA SER A 94 18.46 11.49 1.55
C SER A 94 18.84 11.56 3.02
N PRO A 95 18.45 10.57 3.83
CA PRO A 95 18.89 10.49 5.21
C PRO A 95 20.39 10.25 5.30
N PRO A 96 21.04 10.58 6.44
CA PRO A 96 22.46 10.36 6.64
C PRO A 96 22.88 8.92 6.40
N LEU A 97 24.10 8.72 5.88
CA LEU A 97 24.65 7.41 5.57
C LEU A 97 24.62 6.44 6.76
N PHE A 98 24.88 6.94 7.97
CA PHE A 98 24.98 6.07 9.16
C PHE A 98 23.66 5.39 9.53
N ILE A 99 22.49 5.95 9.16
CA ILE A 99 21.17 5.43 9.56
C ILE A 99 20.96 3.98 9.13
N ASN A 100 21.35 3.63 7.91
CA ASN A 100 21.22 2.28 7.39
C ASN A 100 22.53 1.48 7.40
N SER A 101 23.65 2.15 7.71
CA SER A 101 24.97 1.52 7.77
C SER A 101 25.32 0.94 9.13
N VAL A 102 24.55 1.26 10.18
CA VAL A 102 24.77 0.77 11.54
C VAL A 102 23.57 -0.04 12.05
N PRO A 103 23.79 -0.98 13.01
CA PRO A 103 22.71 -1.76 13.60
C PRO A 103 21.62 -0.90 14.23
N LEU A 104 20.36 -1.32 14.14
CA LEU A 104 19.19 -0.60 14.66
C LEU A 104 19.31 -0.28 16.16
N LYS A 105 19.93 -1.18 16.95
CA LYS A 105 20.16 -0.96 18.39
C LYS A 105 20.99 0.29 18.66
N ILE A 106 22.02 0.53 17.83
CA ILE A 106 22.89 1.72 17.93
C ILE A 106 22.12 2.97 17.52
N CYS A 107 21.35 2.92 16.42
CA CYS A 107 20.49 4.04 16.00
C CYS A 107 19.47 4.40 17.09
N LYS A 108 18.85 3.42 17.76
CA LYS A 108 17.93 3.63 18.88
C LYS A 108 18.59 4.29 20.10
N SER A 109 19.86 3.97 20.37
CA SER A 109 20.61 4.60 21.46
C SER A 109 20.90 6.08 21.18
N PHE A 110 21.24 6.44 19.95
CA PHE A 110 21.41 7.84 19.53
C PHE A 110 20.12 8.65 19.58
N GLY A 111 18.98 8.05 19.29
CA GLY A 111 17.68 8.73 19.35
C GLY A 111 17.19 9.03 20.77
N LYS A 112 17.75 8.38 21.79
CA LYS A 112 17.50 8.71 23.21
C LYS A 112 18.34 9.90 23.70
N LEU A 113 19.43 10.22 23.04
CA LEU A 113 20.22 11.41 23.27
C LEU A 113 19.49 12.59 22.60
N HIS A 114 18.77 13.38 23.42
CA HIS A 114 18.20 14.67 22.99
C HIS A 114 19.33 15.67 22.70
N VAL A 115 19.91 15.59 21.52
CA VAL A 115 20.85 16.61 21.06
C VAL A 115 20.03 17.70 20.38
N ASN A 116 19.92 18.85 21.03
CA ASN A 116 19.24 20.04 20.50
C ASN A 116 20.09 20.69 19.40
N PHE A 117 19.87 20.28 18.14
CA PHE A 117 20.36 21.01 16.97
C PHE A 117 19.14 21.51 16.17
N PRO A 118 19.03 22.83 15.90
CA PRO A 118 17.87 23.41 15.21
C PRO A 118 17.59 22.85 13.81
N SER A 119 18.62 22.36 13.11
CA SER A 119 18.51 21.70 11.79
C SER A 119 18.14 20.20 11.86
N ILE A 120 18.06 19.62 13.05
CA ILE A 120 17.84 18.17 13.29
C ILE A 120 16.34 17.84 13.42
N PHE A 121 15.45 18.81 13.46
CA PHE A 121 14.01 18.53 13.57
C PHE A 121 13.49 17.69 12.39
N SER A 122 14.03 17.88 11.19
CA SER A 122 13.75 17.03 10.03
C SER A 122 14.43 15.64 10.11
N TRP A 123 15.47 15.48 10.93
CA TRP A 123 16.26 14.25 11.04
C TRP A 123 15.71 13.26 12.07
N SER A 124 14.91 13.73 13.04
CA SER A 124 14.28 12.85 14.03
C SER A 124 13.34 11.81 13.40
N ILE A 125 12.75 12.13 12.25
CA ILE A 125 11.93 11.24 11.44
C ILE A 125 12.76 10.05 10.91
N PHE A 126 14.03 10.31 10.55
CA PHE A 126 14.94 9.29 9.98
C PHE A 126 15.71 8.49 11.04
N LEU A 127 15.75 8.95 12.29
CA LEU A 127 16.44 8.21 13.36
C LEU A 127 15.73 6.89 13.69
N TYR A 128 14.43 6.80 13.41
CA TYR A 128 13.62 5.61 13.59
C TYR A 128 12.78 5.31 12.35
N PRO A 129 13.40 5.04 11.18
CA PRO A 129 12.63 4.70 10.00
C PRO A 129 11.92 3.37 10.23
N SER A 130 10.71 3.25 9.69
CA SER A 130 9.96 2.00 9.67
C SER A 130 10.73 0.88 8.96
N GLY A 131 10.36 -0.36 9.22
CA GLY A 131 11.02 -1.53 8.61
C GLY A 131 11.02 -1.47 7.08
N TRP A 132 9.92 -1.04 6.47
CA TRP A 132 9.82 -0.88 5.02
C TRP A 132 10.69 0.26 4.50
N THR A 133 10.71 1.42 5.16
CA THR A 133 11.52 2.58 4.80
C THR A 133 13.02 2.23 4.80
N ARG A 134 13.46 1.46 5.79
CA ARG A 134 14.87 1.00 5.85
C ARG A 134 15.29 0.13 4.67
N ASN A 135 14.36 -0.55 4.03
CA ASN A 135 14.66 -1.35 2.84
C ASN A 135 14.58 -0.54 1.55
N ALA A 136 13.79 0.54 1.52
CA ALA A 136 13.65 1.42 0.38
C ALA A 136 14.76 2.50 0.28
N LEU A 137 15.31 2.97 1.40
CA LEU A 137 16.25 4.10 1.43
C LEU A 137 17.69 3.85 0.91
N PRO A 138 18.29 2.65 1.02
CA PRO A 138 19.70 2.47 0.65
C PRO A 138 20.10 2.94 -0.74
N PRO A 139 19.35 2.71 -1.83
CA PRO A 139 19.73 3.23 -3.15
C PRO A 139 19.75 4.76 -3.20
N LEU A 140 18.80 5.43 -2.56
CA LEU A 140 18.76 6.90 -2.45
C LEU A 140 20.00 7.43 -1.73
N GLN A 141 20.37 6.81 -0.61
CA GLN A 141 21.55 7.20 0.18
C GLN A 141 22.85 7.04 -0.63
N ILE A 142 22.98 5.95 -1.38
CA ILE A 142 24.14 5.70 -2.23
C ILE A 142 24.24 6.79 -3.30
N ILE A 143 23.20 6.99 -4.10
CA ILE A 143 23.19 7.94 -5.20
C ILE A 143 23.45 9.37 -4.72
N ALA A 144 22.71 9.81 -3.69
CA ALA A 144 22.88 11.16 -3.14
C ALA A 144 24.31 11.41 -2.66
N ASN A 145 24.95 10.40 -2.07
CA ASN A 145 26.28 10.54 -1.53
C ASN A 145 27.40 10.35 -2.56
N LEU A 146 27.19 9.60 -3.63
CA LEU A 146 28.14 9.55 -4.74
C LEU A 146 28.24 10.92 -5.44
N LYS A 147 27.13 11.65 -5.55
CA LYS A 147 27.09 12.99 -6.18
C LYS A 147 27.64 14.12 -5.29
N LYS A 148 27.68 13.96 -3.97
CA LYS A 148 28.17 14.99 -3.03
C LYS A 148 29.68 14.90 -2.81
N LYS A 149 30.41 16.00 -3.01
CA LYS A 149 31.80 16.12 -2.55
C LYS A 149 31.84 16.20 -1.02
N SER A 150 32.64 15.37 -0.35
CA SER A 150 32.72 15.31 1.12
C SER A 150 34.18 15.37 1.59
N ARG A 151 34.43 16.13 2.67
CA ARG A 151 35.75 16.19 3.34
C ARG A 151 36.07 14.91 4.12
N LEU A 152 35.07 14.10 4.48
CA LEU A 152 35.19 12.84 5.27
C LEU A 152 35.37 11.62 4.36
N GLY A 153 36.33 11.64 3.43
CA GLY A 153 36.49 10.63 2.37
C GLY A 153 36.53 9.16 2.86
N PHE A 154 37.29 8.87 3.93
CA PHE A 154 37.45 7.51 4.45
C PHE A 154 36.14 6.98 5.10
N ILE A 155 35.55 7.75 6.00
CA ILE A 155 34.30 7.37 6.68
C ILE A 155 33.17 7.19 5.67
N LYS A 156 33.06 8.13 4.73
CA LYS A 156 32.07 8.05 3.66
C LYS A 156 32.23 6.77 2.82
N LYS A 157 33.46 6.44 2.41
CA LYS A 157 33.77 5.22 1.64
C LYS A 157 33.39 3.97 2.42
N TYR A 158 33.70 3.90 3.71
CA TYR A 158 33.32 2.80 4.58
C TYR A 158 31.79 2.63 4.70
N LEU A 159 31.06 3.72 4.94
CA LEU A 159 29.60 3.69 5.07
C LEU A 159 28.92 3.31 3.75
N LEU A 160 29.40 3.84 2.62
CA LEU A 160 28.92 3.45 1.29
C LEU A 160 29.14 1.97 1.03
N LYS A 161 30.31 1.42 1.37
CA LYS A 161 30.58 -0.01 1.23
C LYS A 161 29.60 -0.87 2.05
N ARG A 162 29.27 -0.45 3.26
CA ARG A 162 28.27 -1.14 4.08
C ARG A 162 26.85 -1.09 3.49
N LEU A 163 26.48 0.02 2.86
CA LEU A 163 25.19 0.12 2.16
C LEU A 163 25.16 -0.77 0.91
N GLU A 164 26.25 -0.77 0.14
CA GLU A 164 26.41 -1.68 -0.99
C GLU A 164 26.28 -3.14 -0.56
N ASP A 165 27.04 -3.59 0.45
CA ASP A 165 26.97 -4.93 0.99
C ASP A 165 25.54 -5.30 1.45
N ARG A 166 24.82 -4.33 2.01
CA ARG A 166 23.42 -4.51 2.39
C ARG A 166 22.54 -4.71 1.17
N LEU A 167 22.65 -3.86 0.13
CA LEU A 167 21.88 -4.02 -1.10
C LEU A 167 22.10 -5.40 -1.72
N LEU A 168 23.36 -5.83 -1.81
CA LEU A 168 23.71 -7.13 -2.38
C LEU A 168 23.09 -8.29 -1.61
N LYS A 169 23.01 -8.19 -0.27
CA LYS A 169 22.45 -9.24 0.60
C LYS A 169 20.92 -9.24 0.68
N THR A 170 20.27 -8.13 0.33
CA THR A 170 18.82 -7.97 0.50
C THR A 170 18.03 -8.20 -0.79
N GLN A 171 18.69 -8.52 -1.90
CA GLN A 171 17.99 -8.93 -3.12
C GLN A 171 17.18 -10.20 -2.88
N LEU A 172 15.92 -10.18 -3.23
CA LEU A 172 15.01 -11.31 -3.09
C LEU A 172 15.25 -12.34 -4.20
N LYS A 173 14.74 -13.56 -4.01
CA LYS A 173 14.91 -14.66 -4.97
C LYS A 173 14.33 -14.35 -6.36
N ASN A 174 13.27 -13.54 -6.43
CA ASN A 174 12.68 -13.08 -7.68
C ASN A 174 13.45 -11.93 -8.35
N GLY A 175 14.56 -11.50 -7.78
CA GLY A 175 15.42 -10.44 -8.33
C GLY A 175 15.08 -9.03 -7.86
N SER A 176 13.98 -8.83 -7.17
CA SER A 176 13.56 -7.53 -6.67
C SER A 176 14.26 -7.12 -5.38
N TRP A 177 14.06 -5.86 -5.01
CA TRP A 177 14.24 -5.37 -3.66
C TRP A 177 12.87 -4.99 -3.10
N PHE A 178 12.47 -5.66 -2.03
CA PHE A 178 11.24 -5.41 -1.30
C PHE A 178 9.94 -5.74 -2.08
N ASP A 179 9.99 -6.59 -3.11
CA ASP A 179 8.86 -6.93 -4.01
C ASP A 179 8.18 -5.72 -4.66
N THR A 180 8.92 -4.61 -4.85
CA THR A 180 8.38 -3.35 -5.37
C THR A 180 9.22 -2.79 -6.53
N ALA A 181 8.57 -2.04 -7.42
CA ALA A 181 9.22 -1.47 -8.59
C ALA A 181 10.24 -0.38 -8.24
N LEU A 182 9.86 0.63 -7.44
CA LEU A 182 10.69 1.81 -7.17
C LEU A 182 12.02 1.47 -6.47
N PRO A 183 12.06 0.74 -5.34
CA PRO A 183 13.31 0.27 -4.73
C PRO A 183 14.16 -0.56 -5.68
N THR A 184 13.54 -1.39 -6.52
CA THR A 184 14.26 -2.22 -7.50
C THR A 184 14.91 -1.37 -8.58
N MET A 185 14.19 -0.42 -9.18
CA MET A 185 14.75 0.53 -10.15
C MET A 185 15.86 1.39 -9.54
N GLY A 186 15.62 1.93 -8.34
CA GLY A 186 16.63 2.72 -7.63
C GLY A 186 17.89 1.93 -7.33
N THR A 187 17.75 0.64 -7.01
CA THR A 187 18.91 -0.22 -6.76
C THR A 187 19.68 -0.56 -8.04
N ILE A 188 19.00 -0.80 -9.17
CA ILE A 188 19.68 -0.95 -10.47
C ILE A 188 20.54 0.29 -10.75
N TYR A 189 19.97 1.48 -10.56
CA TYR A 189 20.71 2.74 -10.76
C TYR A 189 21.88 2.86 -9.79
N ALA A 190 21.69 2.56 -8.50
CA ALA A 190 22.76 2.62 -7.51
C ALA A 190 23.91 1.65 -7.81
N LEU A 191 23.60 0.42 -8.21
CA LEU A 191 24.62 -0.57 -8.61
C LEU A 191 25.41 -0.12 -9.83
N HIS A 192 24.74 0.44 -10.84
CA HIS A 192 25.43 0.99 -12.02
C HIS A 192 26.41 2.11 -11.63
N GLU A 193 25.98 3.07 -10.81
CA GLU A 193 26.84 4.17 -10.34
C GLU A 193 27.99 3.69 -9.43
N LEU A 194 27.85 2.52 -8.81
CA LEU A 194 28.93 1.84 -8.08
C LEU A 194 29.89 1.06 -9.02
N GLY A 195 29.62 1.04 -10.34
CA GLY A 195 30.46 0.40 -11.35
C GLY A 195 30.11 -1.05 -11.70
N TYR A 196 28.93 -1.55 -11.27
CA TYR A 196 28.44 -2.85 -11.71
C TYR A 196 28.02 -2.82 -13.17
N ARG A 197 28.41 -3.84 -13.94
CA ARG A 197 28.07 -3.96 -15.37
C ARG A 197 26.62 -4.37 -15.56
N ASN A 198 26.02 -3.97 -16.67
CA ASN A 198 24.60 -4.28 -17.00
C ASN A 198 24.29 -5.79 -17.08
N ASN A 199 25.30 -6.62 -17.33
CA ASN A 199 25.19 -8.09 -17.34
C ASN A 199 25.42 -8.74 -15.97
N ASP A 200 25.59 -7.96 -14.89
CA ASP A 200 25.64 -8.52 -13.54
C ASP A 200 24.34 -9.27 -13.24
N VAL A 201 24.47 -10.47 -12.72
CA VAL A 201 23.35 -11.40 -12.47
C VAL A 201 22.23 -10.79 -11.64
N ARG A 202 22.56 -9.84 -10.75
CA ARG A 202 21.59 -9.15 -9.88
C ARG A 202 20.79 -8.14 -10.67
N ILE A 203 21.45 -7.37 -11.55
CA ILE A 203 20.80 -6.41 -12.47
C ILE A 203 19.89 -7.17 -13.45
N VAL A 204 20.38 -8.27 -14.04
CA VAL A 204 19.59 -9.09 -14.96
C VAL A 204 18.32 -9.65 -14.29
N LYS A 205 18.44 -10.18 -13.06
CA LYS A 205 17.28 -10.66 -12.30
C LYS A 205 16.29 -9.52 -11.96
N ALA A 206 16.80 -8.35 -11.61
CA ALA A 206 15.96 -7.18 -11.30
C ALA A 206 15.20 -6.68 -12.55
N LEU A 207 15.85 -6.67 -13.71
CA LEU A 207 15.19 -6.33 -14.98
C LEU A 207 14.10 -7.33 -15.34
N LYS A 208 14.33 -8.63 -15.12
CA LYS A 208 13.29 -9.65 -15.32
C LYS A 208 12.08 -9.39 -14.40
N PHE A 209 12.31 -9.07 -13.13
CA PHE A 209 11.23 -8.71 -12.20
C PHE A 209 10.42 -7.49 -12.69
N LEU A 210 11.09 -6.42 -13.15
CA LEU A 210 10.42 -5.24 -13.70
C LEU A 210 9.62 -5.57 -14.97
N ASP A 211 10.16 -6.44 -15.82
CA ASP A 211 9.47 -6.90 -17.02
C ASP A 211 8.18 -7.69 -16.70
N GLU A 212 8.22 -8.52 -15.66
CA GLU A 212 7.05 -9.24 -15.14
C GLU A 212 6.00 -8.32 -14.49
N LEU A 213 6.42 -7.17 -13.92
CA LEU A 213 5.51 -6.18 -13.37
C LEU A 213 4.90 -5.25 -14.43
N THR A 214 5.48 -5.19 -15.62
CA THR A 214 5.00 -4.32 -16.69
C THR A 214 4.03 -5.09 -17.59
N ASP A 215 2.81 -4.57 -17.71
CA ASP A 215 1.77 -5.13 -18.55
C ASP A 215 2.14 -5.03 -20.06
N THR A 216 1.38 -5.71 -20.90
CA THR A 216 1.56 -5.69 -22.35
C THR A 216 1.31 -4.30 -22.95
N ASN A 217 0.44 -3.50 -22.34
CA ASN A 217 0.13 -2.11 -22.73
C ASN A 217 1.15 -1.09 -22.17
N GLY A 218 2.15 -1.52 -21.40
CA GLY A 218 3.22 -0.66 -20.87
C GLY A 218 2.97 -0.10 -19.47
N HIS A 219 1.84 -0.39 -18.82
CA HIS A 219 1.63 0.00 -17.42
C HIS A 219 2.55 -0.79 -16.49
N LEU A 220 3.28 -0.09 -15.62
CA LEU A 220 4.15 -0.69 -14.61
C LEU A 220 3.43 -0.77 -13.28
N ASN A 221 3.11 -1.99 -12.83
CA ASN A 221 2.57 -2.22 -11.50
C ASN A 221 3.61 -1.89 -10.42
N ARG A 222 3.16 -1.28 -9.32
CA ARG A 222 4.07 -0.83 -8.25
C ARG A 222 4.58 -1.98 -7.39
N PHE A 223 3.73 -2.98 -7.13
CA PHE A 223 3.92 -4.04 -6.14
C PHE A 223 3.58 -5.41 -6.73
N ARG A 224 4.12 -6.45 -6.09
CA ARG A 224 3.69 -7.83 -6.28
C ARG A 224 3.19 -8.35 -4.92
N LEU A 225 1.88 -8.33 -4.71
CA LEU A 225 1.22 -8.64 -3.43
C LEU A 225 0.71 -10.09 -3.40
N THR A 226 1.58 -11.06 -3.69
CA THR A 226 1.14 -12.46 -3.92
C THR A 226 0.46 -13.12 -2.72
N VAL A 227 0.80 -12.73 -1.50
CA VAL A 227 0.16 -13.25 -0.28
C VAL A 227 -1.20 -12.61 -0.09
N TRP A 228 -1.28 -11.29 -0.24
CA TRP A 228 -2.53 -10.53 -0.21
C TRP A 228 -3.54 -11.07 -1.22
N ASP A 229 -3.11 -11.15 -2.49
CA ASP A 229 -3.93 -11.64 -3.60
C ASP A 229 -4.49 -13.03 -3.35
N THR A 230 -3.63 -13.95 -2.93
CA THR A 230 -4.03 -15.34 -2.67
C THR A 230 -4.98 -15.43 -1.49
N SER A 231 -4.79 -14.61 -0.45
CA SER A 231 -5.68 -14.58 0.72
C SER A 231 -7.06 -14.05 0.36
N LEU A 232 -7.14 -12.97 -0.43
CA LEU A 232 -8.40 -12.44 -0.95
C LEU A 232 -9.11 -13.45 -1.87
N ALA A 233 -8.36 -14.12 -2.74
CA ALA A 233 -8.91 -15.16 -3.62
C ALA A 233 -9.53 -16.33 -2.81
N ILE A 234 -8.84 -16.78 -1.74
CA ILE A 234 -9.40 -17.81 -0.82
C ILE A 234 -10.72 -17.34 -0.21
N MET A 235 -10.78 -16.08 0.24
CA MET A 235 -12.01 -15.54 0.82
C MET A 235 -13.15 -15.47 -0.20
N ALA A 236 -12.87 -15.01 -1.42
CA ALA A 236 -13.87 -14.96 -2.49
C ALA A 236 -14.35 -16.36 -2.90
N PHE A 237 -13.45 -17.31 -3.07
CA PHE A 237 -13.78 -18.68 -3.41
C PHE A 237 -14.64 -19.34 -2.32
N ARG A 238 -14.35 -19.06 -1.06
CA ARG A 238 -15.15 -19.56 0.06
C ARG A 238 -16.57 -19.01 0.05
N GLU A 239 -16.75 -17.74 -0.31
CA GLU A 239 -18.08 -17.12 -0.37
C GLU A 239 -18.88 -17.57 -1.61
N SER A 240 -18.22 -17.91 -2.71
CA SER A 240 -18.86 -18.20 -4.01
C SER A 240 -19.00 -19.68 -4.36
N ASP A 241 -18.81 -20.59 -3.38
CA ASP A 241 -18.96 -22.05 -3.55
C ASP A 241 -18.08 -22.66 -4.67
N ILE A 242 -16.91 -22.08 -4.92
CA ILE A 242 -15.90 -22.60 -5.86
C ILE A 242 -15.26 -23.88 -5.30
N SER A 243 -14.80 -24.76 -6.19
CA SER A 243 -14.34 -26.09 -5.82
C SER A 243 -13.16 -26.09 -4.83
N ASP A 244 -13.18 -27.03 -3.88
CA ASP A 244 -12.12 -27.21 -2.88
C ASP A 244 -10.73 -27.51 -3.46
N SER A 245 -10.65 -28.00 -4.72
CA SER A 245 -9.37 -28.33 -5.37
C SER A 245 -8.52 -27.09 -5.61
N ASP A 246 -9.14 -26.01 -6.09
CA ASP A 246 -8.45 -24.74 -6.39
C ASP A 246 -8.04 -24.03 -5.11
N ILE A 247 -8.93 -24.04 -4.12
CA ILE A 247 -8.64 -23.52 -2.78
C ILE A 247 -7.45 -24.24 -2.14
N LYS A 248 -7.32 -25.57 -2.29
CA LYS A 248 -6.18 -26.33 -1.74
C LYS A 248 -4.82 -25.85 -2.24
N ASN A 249 -4.72 -25.45 -3.50
CA ASN A 249 -3.47 -24.94 -4.06
C ASN A 249 -3.12 -23.56 -3.50
N CYS A 250 -4.13 -22.68 -3.35
CA CYS A 250 -3.97 -21.39 -2.69
C CYS A 250 -3.51 -21.56 -1.23
N VAL A 251 -4.12 -22.48 -0.48
CA VAL A 251 -3.71 -22.77 0.91
C VAL A 251 -2.28 -23.27 1.00
N LYS A 252 -1.87 -24.21 0.14
CA LYS A 252 -0.48 -24.69 0.09
C LYS A 252 0.51 -23.55 -0.18
N PHE A 253 0.11 -22.58 -1.02
CA PHE A 253 0.93 -21.39 -1.29
C PHE A 253 1.06 -20.53 -0.02
N ILE A 254 -0.05 -20.19 0.65
CA ILE A 254 -0.05 -19.40 1.88
C ILE A 254 0.78 -20.08 2.98
N LEU A 255 0.63 -21.40 3.17
CA LEU A 255 1.43 -22.13 4.16
C LEU A 255 2.94 -22.05 3.89
N ARG A 256 3.36 -22.14 2.61
CA ARG A 256 4.78 -22.00 2.20
C ARG A 256 5.31 -20.57 2.34
N ALA A 257 4.42 -19.57 2.23
CA ALA A 257 4.78 -18.16 2.32
C ALA A 257 4.96 -17.68 3.77
N GLN A 258 4.53 -18.46 4.78
CA GLN A 258 4.69 -18.06 6.19
C GLN A 258 6.16 -17.88 6.56
N THR A 259 6.48 -16.75 7.18
CA THR A 259 7.85 -16.42 7.60
C THR A 259 8.25 -17.19 8.87
N LYS A 260 9.54 -17.27 9.14
CA LYS A 260 10.07 -17.86 10.40
C LYS A 260 9.59 -17.12 11.66
N LYS A 261 9.16 -15.86 11.53
CA LYS A 261 8.60 -15.07 12.63
C LYS A 261 7.13 -15.42 12.92
N GLY A 262 6.49 -16.23 12.09
CA GLY A 262 5.10 -16.67 12.24
C GLY A 262 4.08 -15.81 11.50
N GLY A 263 4.41 -14.60 11.10
CA GLY A 263 3.57 -13.76 10.25
C GLY A 263 3.80 -13.98 8.76
N TRP A 264 3.09 -13.23 7.94
CA TRP A 264 3.24 -13.19 6.48
C TRP A 264 3.64 -11.78 6.04
N ALA A 265 4.35 -11.69 4.92
CA ALA A 265 4.62 -10.45 4.21
C ALA A 265 3.77 -10.40 2.95
N PHE A 266 3.53 -9.22 2.39
CA PHE A 266 2.70 -9.03 1.19
C PHE A 266 3.20 -9.82 -0.04
N GLY A 267 4.49 -10.11 -0.15
CA GLY A 267 5.09 -10.93 -1.18
C GLY A 267 5.77 -12.18 -0.62
N MET A 268 5.60 -13.32 -1.29
CA MET A 268 6.15 -14.62 -0.87
C MET A 268 7.66 -14.61 -0.59
N TYR A 269 8.42 -13.76 -1.29
CA TYR A 269 9.87 -13.73 -1.16
C TYR A 269 10.37 -12.74 -0.11
N ASN A 270 9.50 -11.85 0.40
CA ASN A 270 9.87 -10.83 1.39
C ASN A 270 9.89 -11.37 2.84
N GLN A 271 10.53 -12.51 3.04
CA GLN A 271 10.49 -13.33 4.28
C GLN A 271 11.02 -12.63 5.54
N ASN A 272 11.77 -11.55 5.39
CA ASN A 272 12.40 -10.86 6.52
C ASN A 272 11.51 -9.78 7.14
N LEU A 273 10.45 -9.36 6.43
CA LEU A 273 9.56 -8.27 6.84
C LEU A 273 8.10 -8.72 6.75
N PRO A 274 7.64 -9.62 7.64
CA PRO A 274 6.22 -9.87 7.79
C PRO A 274 5.54 -8.59 8.29
N ASP A 275 4.32 -8.40 7.87
CA ASP A 275 3.49 -7.28 8.29
C ASP A 275 2.18 -7.74 8.93
N ASN A 276 1.52 -6.83 9.63
CA ASN A 276 0.31 -7.15 10.39
C ASN A 276 -0.90 -7.32 9.48
N ASP A 277 -0.96 -6.58 8.39
CA ASP A 277 -2.10 -6.57 7.48
C ASP A 277 -2.20 -7.90 6.71
N ASP A 278 -1.13 -8.28 6.04
CA ASP A 278 -1.05 -9.57 5.33
C ASP A 278 -1.12 -10.76 6.29
N THR A 279 -0.56 -10.63 7.50
CA THR A 279 -0.68 -11.68 8.53
C THR A 279 -2.12 -11.85 8.98
N ALA A 280 -2.84 -10.76 9.20
CA ALA A 280 -4.25 -10.81 9.59
C ALA A 280 -5.09 -11.46 8.48
N LEU A 281 -4.96 -10.98 7.23
CA LEU A 281 -5.73 -11.48 6.11
C LEU A 281 -5.43 -12.97 5.80
N ALA A 282 -4.16 -13.37 5.78
CA ALA A 282 -3.77 -14.76 5.55
C ALA A 282 -4.29 -15.70 6.65
N THR A 283 -4.21 -15.27 7.92
CA THR A 283 -4.73 -16.03 9.07
C THR A 283 -6.25 -16.16 8.99
N LEU A 284 -6.96 -15.08 8.65
CA LEU A 284 -8.41 -15.03 8.48
C LEU A 284 -8.85 -15.95 7.34
N ALA A 285 -8.19 -15.87 6.18
CA ALA A 285 -8.49 -16.71 5.02
C ALA A 285 -8.33 -18.20 5.35
N LEU A 286 -7.23 -18.59 6.01
CA LEU A 286 -7.02 -19.97 6.45
C LEU A 286 -8.09 -20.42 7.45
N ARG A 287 -8.50 -19.58 8.39
CA ARG A 287 -9.54 -19.91 9.38
C ARG A 287 -10.90 -20.11 8.72
N LYS A 288 -11.31 -19.23 7.82
CA LYS A 288 -12.62 -19.33 7.15
C LYS A 288 -12.82 -20.60 6.34
N ILE A 289 -11.75 -21.25 5.91
CA ILE A 289 -11.83 -22.51 5.15
C ILE A 289 -11.47 -23.75 5.97
N SER A 290 -11.00 -23.61 7.21
CA SER A 290 -10.50 -24.74 8.02
C SER A 290 -11.53 -25.83 8.30
N GLY A 291 -12.82 -25.51 8.24
CA GLY A 291 -13.92 -26.50 8.34
C GLY A 291 -14.12 -27.36 7.09
N ASN A 292 -13.69 -26.88 5.92
CA ASN A 292 -13.94 -27.53 4.62
C ASN A 292 -12.66 -28.15 4.03
N VAL A 293 -11.52 -27.47 4.21
CA VAL A 293 -10.24 -27.87 3.64
C VAL A 293 -9.25 -28.15 4.75
N GLN A 294 -8.81 -29.41 4.88
CA GLN A 294 -7.81 -29.78 5.85
C GLN A 294 -6.48 -30.07 5.16
N ILE A 295 -5.46 -29.29 5.52
CA ILE A 295 -4.08 -29.48 5.05
C ILE A 295 -3.16 -29.51 6.27
N LYS A 296 -2.24 -30.51 6.27
CA LYS A 296 -1.26 -30.68 7.35
C LYS A 296 -0.50 -29.37 7.60
N GLY A 297 -0.48 -28.94 8.86
CA GLY A 297 0.24 -27.73 9.31
C GLY A 297 -0.58 -26.44 9.26
N MET A 298 -1.80 -26.44 8.73
CA MET A 298 -2.65 -25.25 8.60
C MET A 298 -3.00 -24.64 9.96
N GLU A 299 -3.47 -25.45 10.91
CA GLU A 299 -3.81 -24.98 12.26
C GLU A 299 -2.58 -24.39 12.98
N GLY A 300 -1.43 -25.06 12.87
CA GLY A 300 -0.18 -24.53 13.41
C GLY A 300 0.24 -23.21 12.76
N ALA A 301 -0.03 -23.00 11.48
CA ALA A 301 0.24 -21.75 10.79
C ALA A 301 -0.68 -20.62 11.29
N ILE A 302 -1.98 -20.90 11.46
CA ILE A 302 -2.95 -19.97 12.04
C ILE A 302 -2.50 -19.53 13.44
N LEU A 303 -2.15 -20.47 14.31
CA LEU A 303 -1.71 -20.16 15.67
C LEU A 303 -0.43 -19.30 15.71
N ARG A 304 0.53 -19.55 14.81
CA ARG A 304 1.74 -18.70 14.69
C ARG A 304 1.40 -17.30 14.20
N GLY A 305 0.48 -17.16 13.23
CA GLY A 305 -0.02 -15.87 12.76
C GLY A 305 -0.68 -15.06 13.88
N ILE A 306 -1.59 -15.68 14.62
CA ILE A 306 -2.23 -15.06 15.79
C ILE A 306 -1.18 -14.61 16.81
N LYS A 307 -0.24 -15.48 17.17
CA LYS A 307 0.84 -15.13 18.10
C LYS A 307 1.65 -13.93 17.62
N TYR A 308 1.97 -13.87 16.33
CA TYR A 308 2.66 -12.72 15.74
C TYR A 308 1.85 -11.43 15.96
N LEU A 309 0.56 -11.42 15.57
CA LEU A 309 -0.32 -10.26 15.71
C LEU A 309 -0.44 -9.77 17.15
N LEU A 310 -0.61 -10.69 18.11
CA LEU A 310 -0.70 -10.36 19.53
C LEU A 310 0.57 -9.66 20.05
N THR A 311 1.77 -10.04 19.54
CA THR A 311 3.04 -9.40 19.94
C THR A 311 3.22 -8.01 19.35
N MET A 312 2.50 -7.69 18.25
CA MET A 312 2.65 -6.46 17.48
C MET A 312 1.71 -5.33 17.90
N GLN A 313 0.76 -5.56 18.83
CA GLN A 313 -0.12 -4.48 19.29
C GLN A 313 0.69 -3.31 19.86
N ASN A 314 0.40 -2.10 19.37
CA ASN A 314 1.00 -0.87 19.85
C ASN A 314 0.53 -0.51 21.26
N ASP A 315 1.30 0.35 21.95
CA ASP A 315 0.96 0.81 23.30
C ASP A 315 -0.30 1.67 23.32
N ASP A 316 -0.69 2.29 22.21
CA ASP A 316 -1.94 3.02 22.05
C ASP A 316 -3.18 2.11 21.90
N GLY A 317 -2.99 0.87 21.50
CA GLY A 317 -4.02 -0.16 21.34
C GLY A 317 -4.29 -0.62 19.92
N GLY A 318 -3.85 0.11 18.90
CA GLY A 318 -3.99 -0.26 17.50
C GLY A 318 -2.79 -1.03 16.95
N TRP A 319 -2.76 -1.18 15.62
CA TRP A 319 -1.65 -1.76 14.85
C TRP A 319 -1.30 -0.88 13.67
N GLY A 320 -0.01 -0.69 13.42
CA GLY A 320 0.54 -0.31 12.13
C GLY A 320 0.79 -1.53 11.26
N ALA A 321 1.15 -1.35 9.99
CA ALA A 321 1.36 -2.47 9.08
C ALA A 321 2.64 -3.26 9.41
N PHE A 322 3.79 -2.60 9.60
CA PHE A 322 5.11 -3.26 9.64
C PHE A 322 5.79 -3.24 11.01
N ASP A 323 5.59 -2.19 11.79
CA ASP A 323 6.38 -1.91 12.99
C ASP A 323 5.52 -1.69 14.21
N LYS A 324 6.11 -1.97 15.37
CA LYS A 324 5.49 -1.71 16.65
C LYS A 324 5.93 -0.36 17.21
N ASN A 325 4.95 0.42 17.73
CA ASN A 325 5.18 1.69 18.43
C ASN A 325 5.91 2.76 17.59
N GLN A 326 5.54 2.88 16.33
CA GLN A 326 6.01 3.93 15.42
C GLN A 326 5.07 5.15 15.38
N SER A 327 4.48 5.52 16.52
CA SER A 327 3.57 6.66 16.61
C SER A 327 4.26 8.01 16.43
N TYR A 328 3.51 9.01 15.98
CA TYR A 328 3.92 10.41 16.07
C TYR A 328 3.86 10.86 17.54
N LYS A 329 4.75 11.78 17.94
CA LYS A 329 4.81 12.29 19.33
C LYS A 329 3.53 12.99 19.83
N LYS A 330 2.64 13.40 18.93
CA LYS A 330 1.34 13.97 19.30
C LYS A 330 0.26 12.90 19.17
N PRO A 331 -0.51 12.60 20.24
CA PRO A 331 -1.73 11.82 20.11
C PRO A 331 -2.71 12.62 19.24
N GLY A 332 -3.25 12.01 18.27
CA GLY A 332 -4.16 12.61 17.31
C GLY A 332 -3.62 12.49 15.91
N ARG A 333 -4.40 11.91 15.08
CA ARG A 333 -4.45 11.84 13.62
C ARG A 333 -3.08 11.92 12.93
N ILE A 334 -2.78 10.88 12.18
CA ILE A 334 -1.96 11.08 11.00
C ILE A 334 -2.74 12.07 10.16
N PRO A 335 -2.20 13.27 9.88
CA PRO A 335 -2.85 14.08 8.88
C PRO A 335 -2.72 13.35 7.55
N PRO A 336 -3.83 12.90 6.93
CA PRO A 336 -3.76 12.22 5.64
C PRO A 336 -3.22 13.12 4.53
N TYR A 337 -3.10 14.41 4.79
CA TYR A 337 -2.96 15.48 3.80
C TYR A 337 -1.64 16.22 3.86
N HIS A 338 -0.67 15.77 4.61
CA HIS A 338 0.65 16.33 4.42
C HIS A 338 1.30 15.67 3.20
N GLU A 339 1.33 16.41 2.12
CA GLU A 339 2.23 16.20 0.99
C GLU A 339 3.71 16.13 1.43
N GLU A 340 3.99 16.35 2.71
CA GLU A 340 5.29 16.20 3.35
C GLU A 340 5.42 14.79 3.94
N TYR A 341 6.48 14.11 3.62
CA TYR A 341 6.88 12.72 3.94
C TYR A 341 6.66 12.19 5.36
N GLY A 342 6.07 12.94 6.27
CA GLY A 342 6.01 12.57 7.68
C GLY A 342 5.30 11.24 7.95
N HIS A 343 4.20 10.97 7.29
CA HIS A 343 3.36 9.79 7.53
C HIS A 343 3.89 8.53 6.83
N GLU A 344 4.63 8.67 5.73
CA GLU A 344 5.17 7.54 4.98
C GLU A 344 6.41 6.93 5.62
N LEU A 345 7.16 7.74 6.37
CA LEU A 345 8.38 7.31 7.04
C LEU A 345 8.13 6.59 8.36
N LYS A 346 6.92 6.72 8.91
CA LYS A 346 6.48 6.04 10.13
C LYS A 346 5.34 5.09 9.84
N ASP A 347 5.12 4.21 10.77
CA ASP A 347 4.10 3.18 10.69
C ASP A 347 3.25 3.17 11.96
N PRO A 348 2.43 4.22 12.18
CA PRO A 348 1.54 4.31 13.33
C PRO A 348 0.36 3.34 13.22
N SER A 349 -0.41 3.21 14.29
CA SER A 349 -1.69 2.53 14.25
C SER A 349 -2.62 3.19 13.24
N THR A 350 -3.30 2.37 12.42
CA THR A 350 -4.31 2.81 11.45
C THR A 350 -5.60 2.01 11.62
N ALA A 351 -6.74 2.60 11.24
CA ALA A 351 -8.04 1.99 11.47
C ALA A 351 -8.22 0.70 10.67
N ASP A 352 -7.82 0.68 9.42
CA ASP A 352 -7.88 -0.48 8.53
C ASP A 352 -7.05 -1.67 9.03
N VAL A 353 -5.77 -1.48 9.34
CA VAL A 353 -4.91 -2.56 9.86
C VAL A 353 -5.41 -3.04 11.22
N THR A 354 -5.83 -2.12 12.10
CA THR A 354 -6.39 -2.48 13.40
C THR A 354 -7.67 -3.30 13.25
N ALA A 355 -8.52 -2.95 12.29
CA ALA A 355 -9.75 -3.67 11.98
C ALA A 355 -9.48 -5.10 11.46
N HIS A 356 -8.55 -5.27 10.51
CA HIS A 356 -8.18 -6.59 9.99
C HIS A 356 -7.66 -7.51 11.10
N VAL A 357 -6.83 -6.97 12.01
CA VAL A 357 -6.38 -7.76 13.17
C VAL A 357 -7.55 -8.11 14.09
N LEU A 358 -8.44 -7.16 14.42
CA LEU A 358 -9.63 -7.44 15.24
C LEU A 358 -10.53 -8.49 14.60
N GLN A 359 -10.80 -8.40 13.30
CA GLN A 359 -11.60 -9.40 12.59
C GLN A 359 -10.95 -10.80 12.69
N THR A 360 -9.63 -10.86 12.52
CA THR A 360 -8.87 -12.11 12.67
C THR A 360 -8.97 -12.68 14.08
N LEU A 361 -8.86 -11.86 15.12
CA LEU A 361 -8.96 -12.31 16.52
C LEU A 361 -10.37 -12.76 16.86
N GLY A 362 -11.41 -12.07 16.37
CA GLY A 362 -12.82 -12.43 16.57
C GLY A 362 -13.16 -13.75 15.91
N GLU A 363 -12.82 -13.93 14.64
CA GLU A 363 -13.09 -15.16 13.88
C GLU A 363 -12.39 -16.39 14.50
N ASN A 364 -11.20 -16.21 15.05
CA ASN A 364 -10.46 -17.28 15.71
C ASN A 364 -10.86 -17.51 17.17
N LYS A 365 -11.75 -16.72 17.75
CA LYS A 365 -12.18 -16.81 19.18
C LYS A 365 -10.97 -16.98 20.12
N VAL A 366 -9.98 -16.11 19.95
CA VAL A 366 -8.66 -16.26 20.61
C VAL A 366 -8.81 -16.16 22.13
N TYR A 367 -8.45 -17.22 22.82
CA TYR A 367 -8.52 -17.28 24.29
C TYR A 367 -7.65 -16.20 24.94
N ASN A 368 -8.16 -15.56 25.99
CA ASN A 368 -7.49 -14.46 26.73
C ASN A 368 -7.14 -13.22 25.88
N SER A 369 -7.82 -13.02 24.74
CA SER A 369 -7.62 -11.82 23.90
C SER A 369 -8.49 -10.61 24.30
N GLU A 370 -9.39 -10.75 25.28
CA GLU A 370 -10.38 -9.73 25.65
C GLU A 370 -9.71 -8.37 26.00
N LYS A 371 -8.58 -8.39 26.72
CA LYS A 371 -7.84 -7.16 27.05
C LYS A 371 -7.28 -6.48 25.80
N ILE A 372 -6.79 -7.26 24.85
CA ILE A 372 -6.23 -6.81 23.56
C ILE A 372 -7.33 -6.22 22.69
N ILE A 373 -8.44 -6.97 22.52
CA ILE A 373 -9.63 -6.54 21.78
C ILE A 373 -10.20 -5.26 22.40
N LYS A 374 -10.43 -5.23 23.72
CA LYS A 374 -10.94 -4.05 24.43
C LYS A 374 -10.04 -2.81 24.28
N LYS A 375 -8.72 -3.01 24.21
CA LYS A 375 -7.75 -1.92 24.02
C LYS A 375 -7.83 -1.38 22.57
N ALA A 376 -7.96 -2.28 21.58
CA ALA A 376 -8.12 -1.91 20.19
C ALA A 376 -9.47 -1.24 19.90
N THR A 377 -10.56 -1.76 20.43
CA THR A 377 -11.88 -1.14 20.30
C THR A 377 -11.91 0.28 20.91
N ARG A 378 -11.25 0.47 22.08
CA ARG A 378 -11.09 1.81 22.66
C ARG A 378 -10.27 2.73 21.76
N TRP A 379 -9.22 2.21 21.12
CA TRP A 379 -8.41 2.99 20.17
C TRP A 379 -9.26 3.41 18.97
N LEU A 380 -9.99 2.50 18.32
CA LEU A 380 -10.90 2.79 17.21
C LEU A 380 -11.94 3.86 17.60
N LYS A 381 -12.57 3.72 18.77
CA LYS A 381 -13.55 4.70 19.25
C LYS A 381 -12.96 6.12 19.41
N ARG A 382 -11.69 6.25 19.81
CA ARG A 382 -11.01 7.55 19.90
C ARG A 382 -10.57 8.11 18.56
N ASP A 383 -10.28 7.22 17.60
CA ASP A 383 -9.80 7.57 16.27
C ASP A 383 -10.94 7.93 15.30
N GLN A 384 -12.20 7.67 15.69
CA GLN A 384 -13.37 8.00 14.90
C GLN A 384 -13.46 9.49 14.63
N LEU A 385 -13.73 9.85 13.38
CA LEU A 385 -13.86 11.23 12.93
C LEU A 385 -15.25 11.79 13.24
N SER A 386 -15.37 13.12 13.22
CA SER A 386 -16.62 13.83 13.60
C SER A 386 -17.82 13.48 12.74
N PHE A 387 -17.62 13.04 11.50
CA PHE A 387 -18.70 12.61 10.62
C PHE A 387 -19.10 11.13 10.81
N GLY A 388 -18.47 10.41 11.74
CA GLY A 388 -18.78 9.02 12.09
C GLY A 388 -17.86 7.96 11.48
N GLY A 389 -17.06 8.27 10.46
CA GLY A 389 -16.18 7.30 9.78
C GLY A 389 -14.74 7.27 10.30
N TRP A 390 -13.92 6.44 9.65
CA TRP A 390 -12.48 6.28 9.91
C TRP A 390 -11.68 6.41 8.62
N TRP A 391 -10.47 6.94 8.74
CA TRP A 391 -9.52 6.99 7.65
C TRP A 391 -8.77 5.65 7.53
N GLY A 392 -8.71 5.09 6.32
CA GLY A 392 -7.90 3.92 5.97
C GLY A 392 -6.65 4.33 5.21
N ARG A 393 -5.53 3.70 5.51
CA ARG A 393 -4.23 4.01 4.89
C ARG A 393 -4.02 3.27 3.58
N TRP A 394 -4.44 2.01 3.52
CA TRP A 394 -4.09 1.08 2.43
C TRP A 394 -5.18 0.92 1.39
N GLY A 395 -6.32 1.53 1.61
CA GLY A 395 -7.41 1.71 0.65
C GLY A 395 -7.87 3.15 0.59
N LEU A 396 -8.65 3.52 -0.42
CA LEU A 396 -9.19 4.88 -0.61
C LEU A 396 -10.51 5.01 0.13
N CYS A 397 -10.55 5.94 1.02
CA CYS A 397 -9.76 5.96 2.25
C CYS A 397 -10.74 5.99 3.42
N TYR A 398 -11.77 6.89 3.42
CA TYR A 398 -12.77 6.95 4.50
C TYR A 398 -13.83 5.87 4.37
N ILE A 399 -14.31 5.59 3.15
CA ILE A 399 -15.19 4.44 2.88
C ILE A 399 -14.45 3.15 3.25
N TYR A 400 -13.20 2.97 2.77
CA TYR A 400 -12.41 1.78 3.10
C TYR A 400 -12.22 1.61 4.59
N GLY A 401 -11.67 2.62 5.28
CA GLY A 401 -11.41 2.54 6.73
C GLY A 401 -12.67 2.25 7.53
N THR A 402 -13.78 2.90 7.19
CA THR A 402 -15.07 2.72 7.89
C THR A 402 -15.63 1.32 7.70
N THR A 403 -15.64 0.81 6.47
CA THR A 403 -16.17 -0.53 6.18
C THR A 403 -15.36 -1.64 6.84
N GLN A 404 -14.01 -1.53 6.85
CA GLN A 404 -13.17 -2.50 7.56
C GLN A 404 -13.44 -2.48 9.07
N VAL A 405 -13.57 -1.30 9.67
CA VAL A 405 -13.89 -1.17 11.10
C VAL A 405 -15.25 -1.78 11.41
N LEU A 406 -16.30 -1.46 10.66
CA LEU A 406 -17.64 -2.01 10.88
C LEU A 406 -17.65 -3.55 10.78
N SER A 407 -17.04 -4.12 9.75
CA SER A 407 -16.90 -5.59 9.60
C SER A 407 -16.17 -6.22 10.79
N SER A 408 -15.12 -5.55 11.29
CA SER A 408 -14.38 -6.06 12.45
C SER A 408 -15.18 -5.99 13.74
N LEU A 409 -15.92 -4.91 13.97
CA LEU A 409 -16.76 -4.73 15.15
C LEU A 409 -17.89 -5.77 15.18
N SER A 410 -18.52 -6.03 14.04
CA SER A 410 -19.51 -7.11 13.91
C SER A 410 -18.88 -8.48 14.25
N THR A 411 -17.71 -8.78 13.71
CA THR A 411 -17.02 -10.07 13.93
C THR A 411 -16.63 -10.32 15.39
N ILE A 412 -16.24 -9.28 16.14
CA ILE A 412 -15.93 -9.41 17.57
C ILE A 412 -17.17 -9.38 18.48
N GLY A 413 -18.36 -9.25 17.92
CA GLY A 413 -19.62 -9.20 18.67
C GLY A 413 -19.85 -7.88 19.41
N GLU A 414 -19.35 -6.76 18.87
CA GLU A 414 -19.65 -5.43 19.41
C GLU A 414 -21.14 -5.13 19.23
N ASP A 415 -21.74 -4.41 20.18
CA ASP A 415 -23.13 -3.99 20.06
C ASP A 415 -23.31 -2.94 18.96
N MET A 416 -24.00 -3.32 17.88
CA MET A 416 -24.25 -2.47 16.71
C MET A 416 -25.14 -1.26 17.04
N ASN A 417 -25.81 -1.26 18.21
CA ASN A 417 -26.62 -0.14 18.67
C ASN A 417 -25.83 0.97 19.36
N LYS A 418 -24.55 0.77 19.63
CA LYS A 418 -23.71 1.83 20.21
C LYS A 418 -23.62 3.03 19.29
N SER A 419 -23.70 4.23 19.86
CA SER A 419 -23.75 5.50 19.10
C SER A 419 -22.62 5.62 18.07
N TYR A 420 -21.38 5.27 18.44
CA TYR A 420 -20.25 5.39 17.51
C TYR A 420 -20.34 4.40 16.32
N VAL A 421 -21.00 3.25 16.50
CA VAL A 421 -21.24 2.28 15.41
C VAL A 421 -22.37 2.78 14.53
N LYS A 422 -23.48 3.22 15.14
CA LYS A 422 -24.61 3.81 14.41
C LYS A 422 -24.18 5.00 13.56
N ASN A 423 -23.41 5.94 14.13
CA ASN A 423 -22.91 7.09 13.39
C ASN A 423 -22.13 6.69 12.12
N ALA A 424 -21.39 5.58 12.18
CA ALA A 424 -20.65 5.09 11.01
C ALA A 424 -21.55 4.43 9.96
N ILE A 425 -22.56 3.67 10.42
CA ILE A 425 -23.57 3.07 9.55
C ILE A 425 -24.39 4.17 8.88
N ASP A 426 -24.91 5.13 9.65
CA ASP A 426 -25.71 6.25 9.16
C ASP A 426 -24.92 7.06 8.13
N TRP A 427 -23.64 7.37 8.42
CA TRP A 427 -22.78 8.06 7.45
C TRP A 427 -22.65 7.30 6.12
N LEU A 428 -22.46 5.98 6.14
CA LEU A 428 -22.39 5.19 4.90
C LEU A 428 -23.71 5.22 4.14
N ILE A 429 -24.83 5.18 4.84
CA ILE A 429 -26.18 5.25 4.24
C ILE A 429 -26.39 6.63 3.60
N ASP A 430 -26.04 7.70 4.31
CA ASP A 430 -26.25 9.08 3.87
C ASP A 430 -25.43 9.46 2.62
N ILE A 431 -24.30 8.78 2.38
CA ILE A 431 -23.44 9.03 1.21
C ILE A 431 -23.69 8.09 0.03
N GLN A 432 -24.78 7.30 0.04
CA GLN A 432 -25.15 6.51 -1.14
C GLN A 432 -25.50 7.43 -2.29
N ASN A 433 -24.89 7.22 -3.45
CA ASN A 433 -25.17 8.02 -4.65
C ASN A 433 -26.55 7.65 -5.25
N ASP A 434 -27.11 8.52 -6.10
CA ASP A 434 -28.39 8.32 -6.77
C ASP A 434 -28.44 7.05 -7.64
N ASP A 435 -27.29 6.63 -8.18
CA ASP A 435 -27.14 5.39 -8.95
C ASP A 435 -27.13 4.11 -8.07
N GLY A 436 -27.28 4.26 -6.77
CA GLY A 436 -27.28 3.16 -5.80
C GLY A 436 -25.91 2.72 -5.33
N GLY A 437 -24.83 3.17 -5.95
CA GLY A 437 -23.47 2.83 -5.56
C GLY A 437 -22.86 3.78 -4.54
N TRP A 438 -21.60 3.54 -4.23
CA TRP A 438 -20.76 4.41 -3.39
C TRP A 438 -19.44 4.71 -4.08
N GLY A 439 -18.98 5.95 -3.90
CA GLY A 439 -17.72 6.39 -4.44
C GLY A 439 -17.08 7.51 -3.64
N GLU A 440 -15.78 7.47 -3.53
CA GLU A 440 -14.96 8.48 -2.90
C GLU A 440 -13.89 8.97 -3.87
N HIS A 441 -13.78 10.28 -4.06
CA HIS A 441 -12.81 10.86 -4.96
C HIS A 441 -11.40 10.66 -4.42
N TYR A 442 -10.42 10.37 -5.29
CA TYR A 442 -9.03 10.08 -4.90
C TYR A 442 -8.38 11.19 -4.05
N SER A 443 -8.82 12.44 -4.18
CA SER A 443 -8.30 13.56 -3.39
C SER A 443 -8.68 13.50 -1.91
N SER A 444 -9.65 12.64 -1.53
CA SER A 444 -9.92 12.33 -0.13
C SER A 444 -8.69 11.85 0.63
N TYR A 445 -7.78 11.13 -0.06
CA TYR A 445 -6.54 10.63 0.54
C TYR A 445 -5.65 11.75 1.07
N TYR A 446 -5.77 12.94 0.51
CA TYR A 446 -5.03 14.16 0.88
C TYR A 446 -5.91 15.19 1.59
N SER A 447 -7.12 14.83 2.00
CA SER A 447 -8.11 15.71 2.62
C SER A 447 -8.39 15.29 4.06
N GLU A 448 -8.76 16.26 4.91
CA GLU A 448 -9.24 16.00 6.28
C GLU A 448 -10.67 15.44 6.32
N LYS A 449 -11.36 15.48 5.21
CA LYS A 449 -12.76 15.07 5.08
C LYS A 449 -12.94 14.23 3.83
N PRO A 450 -13.91 13.30 3.83
CA PRO A 450 -14.27 12.58 2.63
C PRO A 450 -14.77 13.54 1.54
N ILE A 451 -14.34 13.29 0.31
CA ILE A 451 -14.84 13.97 -0.89
C ILE A 451 -15.57 12.90 -1.69
N ILE A 452 -16.89 12.96 -1.66
CA ILE A 452 -17.74 12.00 -2.38
C ILE A 452 -17.50 12.15 -3.88
N GLY A 453 -17.43 11.03 -4.56
CA GLY A 453 -17.13 10.91 -5.99
C GLY A 453 -18.09 9.95 -6.70
N GLU A 454 -17.79 9.69 -7.97
CA GLU A 454 -18.53 8.71 -8.77
C GLU A 454 -18.47 7.32 -8.12
N SER A 455 -19.57 6.57 -8.18
CA SER A 455 -19.64 5.23 -7.63
C SER A 455 -18.64 4.29 -8.29
N THR A 456 -17.95 3.51 -7.48
CA THR A 456 -17.03 2.47 -7.94
C THR A 456 -17.49 1.09 -7.48
N VAL A 457 -17.14 0.07 -8.25
CA VAL A 457 -17.54 -1.33 -7.93
C VAL A 457 -16.93 -1.78 -6.61
N GLU A 458 -15.66 -1.42 -6.39
CA GLU A 458 -14.91 -1.81 -5.21
C GLU A 458 -15.51 -1.17 -3.95
N GLN A 459 -15.71 0.15 -3.96
CA GLN A 459 -16.22 0.88 -2.79
C GLN A 459 -17.69 0.51 -2.50
N THR A 460 -18.50 0.36 -3.54
CA THR A 460 -19.87 -0.18 -3.40
C THR A 460 -19.87 -1.56 -2.75
N SER A 461 -18.98 -2.44 -3.21
CA SER A 461 -18.87 -3.80 -2.64
C SER A 461 -18.44 -3.78 -1.17
N TRP A 462 -17.47 -2.93 -0.80
CA TRP A 462 -17.04 -2.80 0.60
C TRP A 462 -18.17 -2.33 1.51
N VAL A 463 -18.95 -1.34 1.07
CA VAL A 463 -20.09 -0.84 1.84
C VAL A 463 -21.15 -1.91 2.00
N LEU A 464 -21.55 -2.57 0.90
CA LEU A 464 -22.56 -3.62 0.94
C LEU A 464 -22.15 -4.78 1.86
N ILE A 465 -20.89 -5.25 1.76
CA ILE A 465 -20.36 -6.29 2.64
C ILE A 465 -20.50 -5.88 4.11
N SER A 466 -20.02 -4.69 4.45
CA SER A 466 -19.98 -4.23 5.85
C SER A 466 -21.39 -3.98 6.41
N LEU A 467 -22.30 -3.36 5.63
CA LEU A 467 -23.69 -3.13 6.07
C LEU A 467 -24.42 -4.46 6.30
N MET A 468 -24.28 -5.42 5.39
CA MET A 468 -24.85 -6.76 5.57
C MET A 468 -24.27 -7.47 6.81
N GLU A 469 -22.99 -7.34 7.09
CA GLU A 469 -22.34 -7.91 8.28
C GLU A 469 -22.80 -7.23 9.56
N CYS A 470 -23.18 -5.96 9.52
CA CYS A 470 -23.80 -5.22 10.62
C CYS A 470 -25.30 -5.50 10.79
N GLY A 471 -25.90 -6.34 9.95
CA GLY A 471 -27.31 -6.69 10.03
C GLY A 471 -28.26 -5.69 9.36
N ILE A 472 -27.75 -4.76 8.57
CA ILE A 472 -28.59 -3.85 7.79
C ILE A 472 -29.18 -4.61 6.60
N ASP A 473 -30.51 -4.54 6.45
CA ASP A 473 -31.27 -5.26 5.43
C ASP A 473 -32.33 -4.40 4.73
N ASP A 474 -32.24 -3.08 4.85
CA ASP A 474 -33.14 -2.18 4.14
C ASP A 474 -33.00 -2.36 2.62
N PRO A 475 -34.05 -2.83 1.91
CA PRO A 475 -34.00 -3.04 0.46
C PRO A 475 -33.66 -1.76 -0.31
N LYS A 476 -34.11 -0.60 0.18
CA LYS A 476 -33.83 0.70 -0.48
C LYS A 476 -32.34 1.03 -0.53
N ILE A 477 -31.56 0.42 0.32
CA ILE A 477 -30.11 0.65 0.41
C ILE A 477 -29.37 -0.52 -0.24
N ILE A 478 -29.67 -1.74 0.22
CA ILE A 478 -28.91 -2.94 -0.20
C ILE A 478 -29.23 -3.33 -1.64
N GLU A 479 -30.52 -3.38 -2.03
CA GLU A 479 -30.89 -3.78 -3.40
C GLU A 479 -30.41 -2.77 -4.43
N LYS A 480 -30.56 -1.47 -4.17
CA LYS A 480 -30.00 -0.44 -5.06
C LYS A 480 -28.50 -0.60 -5.30
N GLY A 481 -27.73 -0.91 -4.24
CA GLY A 481 -26.29 -1.16 -4.38
C GLY A 481 -26.00 -2.46 -5.14
N MET A 482 -26.81 -3.50 -4.98
CA MET A 482 -26.69 -4.73 -5.75
C MET A 482 -27.04 -4.51 -7.23
N ASP A 483 -28.09 -3.74 -7.52
CA ASP A 483 -28.47 -3.37 -8.89
C ASP A 483 -27.34 -2.61 -9.58
N PHE A 484 -26.70 -1.64 -8.88
CA PHE A 484 -25.52 -0.98 -9.39
C PHE A 484 -24.41 -1.97 -9.76
N LEU A 485 -24.09 -2.95 -8.91
CA LEU A 485 -23.07 -3.95 -9.22
C LEU A 485 -23.45 -4.79 -10.44
N LEU A 486 -24.70 -5.24 -10.55
CA LEU A 486 -25.18 -6.02 -11.68
C LEU A 486 -25.16 -5.25 -12.98
N GLU A 487 -25.53 -3.96 -12.97
CA GLU A 487 -25.46 -3.09 -14.15
C GLU A 487 -24.02 -2.82 -14.63
N LYS A 488 -23.05 -2.78 -13.71
CA LYS A 488 -21.64 -2.58 -14.05
C LYS A 488 -20.93 -3.85 -14.50
N GLN A 489 -21.54 -5.02 -14.34
CA GLN A 489 -20.97 -6.28 -14.80
C GLN A 489 -20.96 -6.34 -16.33
N LYS A 490 -19.80 -6.65 -16.90
CA LYS A 490 -19.64 -6.83 -18.36
C LYS A 490 -20.07 -8.22 -18.81
N GLY A 491 -20.27 -8.38 -20.12
CA GLY A 491 -20.68 -9.66 -20.70
C GLY A 491 -19.69 -10.82 -20.49
N ASP A 492 -18.41 -10.52 -20.18
CA ASP A 492 -17.39 -11.52 -19.81
C ASP A 492 -17.34 -11.80 -18.29
N GLY A 493 -18.25 -11.20 -17.51
CA GLY A 493 -18.31 -11.33 -16.07
C GLY A 493 -17.38 -10.40 -15.29
N SER A 494 -16.49 -9.65 -15.97
CA SER A 494 -15.60 -8.68 -15.33
C SER A 494 -16.33 -7.36 -14.99
N PHE A 495 -15.64 -6.53 -14.19
CA PHE A 495 -16.14 -5.22 -13.77
C PHE A 495 -15.19 -4.11 -14.21
N PRO A 496 -15.66 -2.84 -14.27
CA PRO A 496 -14.79 -1.68 -14.41
C PRO A 496 -13.77 -1.61 -13.27
N LYS A 497 -12.59 -1.11 -13.56
CA LYS A 497 -11.50 -0.97 -12.58
C LYS A 497 -11.42 0.47 -12.12
N ALA A 498 -11.19 0.69 -10.82
CA ALA A 498 -11.05 2.01 -10.25
C ALA A 498 -9.76 2.18 -9.43
N TYR A 499 -9.46 3.41 -9.05
CA TYR A 499 -8.27 3.76 -8.27
C TYR A 499 -8.62 3.83 -6.78
N THR A 500 -8.92 2.69 -6.22
CA THR A 500 -9.43 2.54 -4.85
C THR A 500 -8.42 2.00 -3.85
N ALA A 501 -7.27 1.50 -4.32
CA ALA A 501 -6.16 1.13 -3.45
C ALA A 501 -5.28 2.35 -3.12
N ALA A 502 -4.59 2.29 -1.99
CA ALA A 502 -3.60 3.28 -1.62
C ALA A 502 -2.38 2.61 -0.99
N ALA A 503 -1.21 3.23 -1.13
CA ALA A 503 0.00 2.82 -0.44
C ALA A 503 0.79 4.06 0.00
N ILE A 504 1.22 4.87 -0.95
CA ILE A 504 1.84 6.18 -0.77
C ILE A 504 0.94 7.22 -1.43
N ASP A 505 0.39 6.85 -2.56
CA ASP A 505 -0.60 7.58 -3.34
C ASP A 505 -1.76 6.62 -3.69
N PRO A 506 -2.96 7.13 -3.98
CA PRO A 506 -4.02 6.32 -4.57
C PRO A 506 -3.55 5.62 -5.83
N GLY A 507 -3.99 4.40 -6.03
CA GLY A 507 -3.59 3.56 -7.14
C GLY A 507 -4.67 2.58 -7.57
N ARG A 508 -4.51 2.03 -8.76
CA ARG A 508 -5.37 0.96 -9.27
C ARG A 508 -4.86 -0.40 -8.78
N TYR A 509 -5.78 -1.23 -8.34
CA TYR A 509 -5.50 -2.60 -7.94
C TYR A 509 -6.54 -3.54 -8.55
N ASP A 510 -6.18 -4.14 -9.67
CA ASP A 510 -7.11 -4.85 -10.56
C ASP A 510 -7.87 -6.00 -9.91
N LEU A 511 -7.30 -6.65 -8.90
CA LEU A 511 -7.95 -7.76 -8.19
C LEU A 511 -9.17 -7.29 -7.38
N TYR A 512 -9.18 -6.06 -6.88
CA TYR A 512 -10.27 -5.55 -6.06
C TYR A 512 -11.60 -5.53 -6.82
N SER A 513 -11.58 -5.12 -8.10
CA SER A 513 -12.77 -5.11 -8.95
C SER A 513 -13.30 -6.50 -9.31
N LEU A 514 -12.59 -7.58 -8.97
CA LEU A 514 -13.04 -8.96 -9.18
C LEU A 514 -13.49 -9.60 -7.87
N VAL A 515 -12.67 -9.48 -6.83
CA VAL A 515 -12.85 -10.18 -5.55
C VAL A 515 -14.03 -9.61 -4.75
N PHE A 516 -14.08 -8.29 -4.57
CA PHE A 516 -15.08 -7.69 -3.68
C PHE A 516 -16.50 -7.74 -4.23
N PRO A 517 -16.77 -7.48 -5.54
CA PRO A 517 -18.10 -7.71 -6.09
C PRO A 517 -18.55 -9.16 -5.96
N LEU A 518 -17.66 -10.12 -6.20
CA LEU A 518 -17.96 -11.54 -6.04
C LEU A 518 -18.35 -11.87 -4.59
N ILE A 519 -17.63 -11.35 -3.60
CA ILE A 519 -17.95 -11.54 -2.18
C ILE A 519 -19.32 -10.90 -1.85
N ALA A 520 -19.56 -9.65 -2.29
CA ALA A 520 -20.80 -8.93 -2.02
C ALA A 520 -22.03 -9.66 -2.58
N LEU A 521 -21.99 -10.01 -3.87
CA LEU A 521 -23.06 -10.74 -4.57
C LEU A 521 -23.30 -12.13 -3.95
N SER A 522 -22.23 -12.85 -3.59
CA SER A 522 -22.35 -14.18 -2.98
C SER A 522 -22.95 -14.10 -1.57
N LYS A 523 -22.58 -13.11 -0.76
CA LYS A 523 -23.20 -12.87 0.56
C LYS A 523 -24.68 -12.51 0.43
N TYR A 524 -25.02 -11.65 -0.53
CA TYR A 524 -26.40 -11.26 -0.79
C TYR A 524 -27.26 -12.47 -1.23
N LYS A 525 -26.76 -13.27 -2.18
CA LYS A 525 -27.41 -14.52 -2.63
C LYS A 525 -27.71 -15.46 -1.45
N LYS A 526 -26.71 -15.72 -0.60
CA LYS A 526 -26.88 -16.59 0.59
C LYS A 526 -27.92 -16.04 1.57
N ARG A 527 -27.98 -14.71 1.72
CA ARG A 527 -28.93 -14.03 2.61
C ARG A 527 -30.37 -14.16 2.09
N CYS A 528 -30.57 -13.97 0.80
CA CYS A 528 -31.87 -14.09 0.14
C CYS A 528 -32.33 -15.56 -0.05
N LYS A 529 -31.49 -16.56 0.31
CA LYS A 529 -31.75 -17.99 0.09
C LYS A 529 -32.07 -18.34 -1.37
N ILE A 530 -31.49 -17.63 -2.32
CA ILE A 530 -31.63 -17.83 -3.78
C ILE A 530 -30.61 -18.87 -4.27
#